data_cc8bedb5751a32acceae0755f7f06f84
#
_entry.id   cc8bedb5751a32acceae0755f7f06f84
#
_cell.length_a   1.000
_cell.length_b   1.000
_cell.length_c   1.000
_cell.angle_alpha   90.00
_cell.angle_beta   90.00
_cell.angle_gamma   90.00
#
_symmetry.space_group_name_H-M   'P 1'
#
loop_
_entity.id
_entity.type
_entity.pdbx_description
1 polymer ?
#
loop_
_entity_poly.entity_id
_entity_poly.type
_entity_poly.pdbx_seq_one_letter_code
_entity_poly.pdbx_strand_id
1 'polypeptide(L)'
;PCPDALVESALNSVRLLEDEDFFEFKISVKASDVFLAVASYQALAEACDYPLHIGITEAGGLRSGTVKSSIGLGMLLWSGIGDTLRVSLSADPVEEVKVGFDMLKSLGLRHRGVNVVSCPSCARQQFDVIKTVQIIEDRLDHIDIPITVSIIGCVVNGPGEARETDIGLTGGGKGTHQIY
;
A
#
# COMPACT_ATOMS: atom_id res chain seq x y z
N PRO A 1 -16.74 -19.41 -10.58
CA PRO A 1 -16.26 -18.22 -11.30
C PRO A 1 -14.88 -18.49 -11.91
N CYS A 2 -14.63 -17.95 -13.10
CA CYS A 2 -13.34 -18.00 -13.76
C CYS A 2 -13.01 -16.60 -14.32
N PRO A 3 -11.74 -16.27 -14.60
CA PRO A 3 -11.34 -14.97 -15.12
C PRO A 3 -12.10 -14.60 -16.40
N ASP A 4 -12.21 -15.53 -17.35
CA ASP A 4 -12.87 -15.29 -18.64
C ASP A 4 -14.32 -14.82 -18.50
N ALA A 5 -15.07 -15.43 -17.57
CA ALA A 5 -16.46 -15.04 -17.34
C ALA A 5 -16.59 -13.62 -16.77
N LEU A 6 -15.65 -13.19 -15.91
CA LEU A 6 -15.62 -11.82 -15.39
C LEU A 6 -15.24 -10.82 -16.47
N VAL A 7 -14.28 -11.16 -17.31
CA VAL A 7 -13.84 -10.33 -18.44
C VAL A 7 -14.98 -10.21 -19.48
N GLU A 8 -15.59 -11.31 -19.86
CA GLU A 8 -16.73 -11.30 -20.80
C GLU A 8 -17.87 -10.43 -20.29
N SER A 9 -18.25 -10.57 -19.02
CA SER A 9 -19.28 -9.75 -18.41
C SER A 9 -18.92 -8.25 -18.42
N ALA A 10 -17.66 -7.90 -18.12
CA ALA A 10 -17.20 -6.54 -18.17
C ALA A 10 -17.24 -5.97 -19.60
N LEU A 11 -16.71 -6.70 -20.57
CA LEU A 11 -16.71 -6.28 -21.98
C LEU A 11 -18.11 -6.16 -22.58
N ASN A 12 -19.06 -7.00 -22.17
CA ASN A 12 -20.46 -6.84 -22.55
C ASN A 12 -21.05 -5.53 -22.01
N SER A 13 -20.70 -5.14 -20.77
CA SER A 13 -21.12 -3.86 -20.20
C SER A 13 -20.45 -2.67 -20.90
N VAL A 14 -19.19 -2.81 -21.29
CA VAL A 14 -18.47 -1.81 -22.10
C VAL A 14 -19.20 -1.55 -23.41
N ARG A 15 -19.52 -2.62 -24.17
CA ARG A 15 -20.25 -2.50 -25.45
C ARG A 15 -21.57 -1.78 -25.30
N LEU A 16 -22.33 -2.08 -24.24
CA LEU A 16 -23.61 -1.39 -23.98
C LEU A 16 -23.41 0.11 -23.76
N LEU A 17 -22.34 0.53 -23.10
CA LEU A 17 -22.05 1.96 -22.91
C LEU A 17 -21.56 2.63 -24.20
N GLU A 18 -20.74 1.91 -24.98
CA GLU A 18 -20.27 2.38 -26.29
C GLU A 18 -21.41 2.53 -27.29
N ASP A 19 -22.40 1.61 -27.30
CA ASP A 19 -23.60 1.68 -28.12
C ASP A 19 -24.49 2.90 -27.80
N GLU A 20 -24.35 3.44 -26.55
CA GLU A 20 -25.04 4.68 -26.12
C GLU A 20 -24.10 5.93 -26.21
N ASP A 21 -23.02 5.84 -26.96
CA ASP A 21 -22.01 6.92 -27.12
C ASP A 21 -21.44 7.42 -25.79
N PHE A 22 -21.35 6.57 -24.75
CA PHE A 22 -20.81 6.92 -23.44
C PHE A 22 -19.45 6.27 -23.21
N PHE A 23 -18.38 7.07 -23.19
CA PHE A 23 -16.98 6.62 -23.11
C PHE A 23 -16.26 7.06 -21.83
N GLU A 24 -16.84 7.97 -21.04
CA GLU A 24 -16.25 8.51 -19.82
C GLU A 24 -16.54 7.61 -18.60
N PHE A 25 -15.96 6.41 -18.58
CA PHE A 25 -16.12 5.45 -17.50
C PHE A 25 -14.81 4.73 -17.16
N LYS A 26 -14.81 4.02 -16.07
CA LYS A 26 -13.76 3.08 -15.67
C LYS A 26 -14.34 1.73 -15.30
N ILE A 27 -13.56 0.68 -15.46
CA ILE A 27 -14.02 -0.69 -15.28
C ILE A 27 -13.51 -1.27 -13.96
N SER A 28 -14.32 -2.14 -13.34
CA SER A 28 -13.94 -2.84 -12.12
C SER A 28 -14.46 -4.27 -12.10
N VAL A 29 -13.56 -5.24 -11.98
CA VAL A 29 -13.85 -6.69 -11.92
C VAL A 29 -13.33 -7.28 -10.61
N LYS A 30 -13.94 -6.89 -9.50
CA LYS A 30 -13.49 -7.29 -8.17
C LYS A 30 -13.95 -8.71 -7.82
N ALA A 31 -13.07 -9.46 -7.17
CA ALA A 31 -13.38 -10.74 -6.56
C ALA A 31 -12.81 -10.81 -5.14
N SER A 32 -13.36 -11.71 -4.32
CA SER A 32 -12.82 -11.98 -2.98
C SER A 32 -11.63 -12.95 -3.00
N ASP A 33 -11.51 -13.76 -4.03
CA ASP A 33 -10.31 -14.54 -4.29
C ASP A 33 -9.26 -13.67 -5.00
N VAL A 34 -8.05 -13.62 -4.43
CA VAL A 34 -6.97 -12.75 -4.90
C VAL A 34 -6.51 -13.14 -6.30
N PHE A 35 -6.30 -14.43 -6.53
CA PHE A 35 -5.77 -14.89 -7.80
C PHE A 35 -6.79 -14.75 -8.92
N LEU A 36 -8.08 -15.00 -8.63
CA LEU A 36 -9.16 -14.75 -9.56
C LEU A 36 -9.23 -13.27 -9.93
N ALA A 37 -9.17 -12.37 -8.95
CA ALA A 37 -9.19 -10.93 -9.19
C ALA A 37 -8.00 -10.49 -10.06
N VAL A 38 -6.78 -10.90 -9.69
CA VAL A 38 -5.55 -10.54 -10.42
C VAL A 38 -5.61 -11.04 -11.85
N ALA A 39 -5.91 -12.32 -12.07
CA ALA A 39 -6.03 -12.90 -13.43
C ALA A 39 -7.10 -12.20 -14.27
N SER A 40 -8.25 -11.83 -13.67
CA SER A 40 -9.31 -11.11 -14.38
C SER A 40 -8.89 -9.71 -14.79
N TYR A 41 -8.22 -8.96 -13.92
CA TYR A 41 -7.70 -7.62 -14.27
C TYR A 41 -6.59 -7.68 -15.31
N GLN A 42 -5.69 -8.67 -15.24
CA GLN A 42 -4.66 -8.87 -16.26
C GLN A 42 -5.26 -9.15 -17.62
N ALA A 43 -6.19 -10.09 -17.71
CA ALA A 43 -6.90 -10.40 -18.96
C ALA A 43 -7.75 -9.21 -19.48
N LEU A 44 -8.35 -8.43 -18.57
CA LEU A 44 -9.10 -7.25 -18.96
C LEU A 44 -8.20 -6.13 -19.49
N ALA A 45 -7.04 -5.92 -18.88
CA ALA A 45 -6.05 -4.95 -19.34
C ALA A 45 -5.44 -5.28 -20.72
N GLU A 46 -5.44 -6.56 -21.11
CA GLU A 46 -5.07 -6.98 -22.46
C GLU A 46 -6.22 -6.81 -23.47
N ALA A 47 -7.46 -6.78 -23.00
CA ALA A 47 -8.65 -6.77 -23.84
C ALA A 47 -9.19 -5.36 -24.16
N CYS A 48 -8.89 -4.35 -23.37
CA CYS A 48 -9.34 -2.97 -23.58
C CYS A 48 -8.43 -1.93 -22.91
N ASP A 49 -8.50 -0.69 -23.39
CA ASP A 49 -7.68 0.45 -22.91
C ASP A 49 -8.42 1.35 -21.90
N TYR A 50 -9.59 0.96 -21.42
CA TYR A 50 -10.33 1.75 -20.43
C TYR A 50 -9.65 1.74 -19.06
N PRO A 51 -9.71 2.85 -18.31
CA PRO A 51 -9.14 2.94 -16.97
C PRO A 51 -9.70 1.85 -16.03
N LEU A 52 -8.82 1.25 -15.25
CA LEU A 52 -9.19 0.16 -14.35
C LEU A 52 -9.24 0.63 -12.89
N HIS A 53 -10.37 0.39 -12.22
CA HIS A 53 -10.54 0.60 -10.80
C HIS A 53 -10.32 -0.72 -10.05
N ILE A 54 -9.09 -0.92 -9.57
CA ILE A 54 -8.69 -2.18 -8.96
C ILE A 54 -9.08 -2.27 -7.47
N GLY A 55 -9.31 -3.49 -7.00
CA GLY A 55 -9.62 -3.75 -5.60
C GLY A 55 -9.90 -5.24 -5.35
N ILE A 56 -9.65 -5.67 -4.11
CA ILE A 56 -10.10 -6.97 -3.62
C ILE A 56 -11.33 -6.73 -2.77
N THR A 57 -12.44 -7.40 -3.09
CA THR A 57 -13.67 -7.26 -2.30
C THR A 57 -13.68 -8.23 -1.13
N GLU A 58 -14.40 -7.90 -0.05
CA GLU A 58 -14.55 -8.78 1.11
C GLU A 58 -13.20 -9.26 1.66
N ALA A 59 -12.25 -8.34 1.78
CA ALA A 59 -10.89 -8.72 2.16
C ALA A 59 -10.79 -9.18 3.62
N GLY A 60 -11.67 -8.70 4.50
CA GLY A 60 -11.72 -9.07 5.91
C GLY A 60 -11.39 -7.92 6.85
N GLY A 61 -11.07 -8.21 8.11
CA GLY A 61 -10.74 -7.22 9.12
C GLY A 61 -9.39 -6.53 8.84
N LEU A 62 -9.07 -5.50 9.62
CA LEU A 62 -7.91 -4.63 9.40
C LEU A 62 -6.63 -5.40 9.05
N ARG A 63 -6.18 -6.31 9.88
CA ARG A 63 -4.91 -7.03 9.66
C ARG A 63 -4.96 -7.98 8.46
N SER A 64 -5.93 -8.90 8.44
CA SER A 64 -6.02 -9.92 7.39
C SER A 64 -6.42 -9.32 6.04
N GLY A 65 -7.32 -8.33 6.07
CA GLY A 65 -7.75 -7.62 4.87
C GLY A 65 -6.65 -6.76 4.26
N THR A 66 -5.80 -6.12 5.09
CA THR A 66 -4.60 -5.41 4.63
C THR A 66 -3.66 -6.36 3.89
N VAL A 67 -3.34 -7.51 4.48
CA VAL A 67 -2.45 -8.50 3.85
C VAL A 67 -3.03 -8.98 2.53
N LYS A 68 -4.31 -9.35 2.51
CA LYS A 68 -4.99 -9.85 1.32
C LYS A 68 -5.05 -8.80 0.21
N SER A 69 -5.40 -7.57 0.55
CA SER A 69 -5.44 -6.45 -0.39
C SER A 69 -4.05 -6.09 -0.91
N SER A 70 -3.04 -6.09 -0.03
CA SER A 70 -1.66 -5.79 -0.42
C SER A 70 -1.09 -6.81 -1.41
N ILE A 71 -1.43 -8.09 -1.27
CA ILE A 71 -1.02 -9.11 -2.21
C ILE A 71 -1.67 -8.84 -3.58
N GLY A 72 -2.99 -8.73 -3.64
CA GLY A 72 -3.69 -8.58 -4.92
C GLY A 72 -3.41 -7.26 -5.63
N LEU A 73 -3.53 -6.14 -4.90
CA LEU A 73 -3.25 -4.82 -5.45
C LEU A 73 -1.77 -4.64 -5.77
N GLY A 74 -0.88 -5.18 -4.93
CA GLY A 74 0.56 -5.13 -5.17
C GLY A 74 0.96 -5.85 -6.45
N MET A 75 0.41 -7.03 -6.74
CA MET A 75 0.65 -7.75 -8.00
C MET A 75 0.20 -6.94 -9.22
N LEU A 76 -0.97 -6.33 -9.18
CA LEU A 76 -1.50 -5.51 -10.27
C LEU A 76 -0.69 -4.23 -10.48
N LEU A 77 -0.47 -3.47 -9.42
CA LEU A 77 0.29 -2.21 -9.46
C LEU A 77 1.74 -2.43 -9.91
N TRP A 78 2.39 -3.53 -9.47
CA TRP A 78 3.72 -3.91 -9.94
C TRP A 78 3.76 -4.21 -11.44
N SER A 79 2.66 -4.75 -11.98
CA SER A 79 2.50 -5.00 -13.43
C SER A 79 2.04 -3.76 -14.22
N GLY A 80 1.93 -2.59 -13.59
CA GLY A 80 1.46 -1.37 -14.23
C GLY A 80 -0.05 -1.32 -14.47
N ILE A 81 -0.83 -2.16 -13.80
CA ILE A 81 -2.28 -2.25 -13.93
C ILE A 81 -2.97 -1.54 -12.77
N GLY A 82 -3.86 -0.60 -13.09
CA GLY A 82 -4.71 0.11 -12.14
C GLY A 82 -4.51 1.62 -12.14
N ASP A 83 -5.58 2.34 -12.43
CA ASP A 83 -5.60 3.82 -12.49
C ASP A 83 -6.16 4.41 -11.20
N THR A 84 -7.08 3.70 -10.57
CA THR A 84 -7.61 4.00 -9.25
C THR A 84 -7.74 2.71 -8.44
N LEU A 85 -7.69 2.82 -7.11
CA LEU A 85 -7.81 1.64 -6.25
C LEU A 85 -8.81 1.84 -5.10
N ARG A 86 -9.34 0.73 -4.60
CA ARG A 86 -10.10 0.66 -3.35
C ARG A 86 -9.57 -0.47 -2.48
N VAL A 87 -9.24 -0.13 -1.26
CA VAL A 87 -9.06 -1.09 -0.18
C VAL A 87 -10.41 -1.33 0.48
N SER A 88 -10.74 -2.58 0.83
CA SER A 88 -12.02 -2.94 1.43
C SER A 88 -11.76 -3.69 2.73
N LEU A 89 -12.03 -3.04 3.86
CA LEU A 89 -11.77 -3.57 5.19
C LEU A 89 -13.02 -3.51 6.06
N SER A 90 -13.18 -4.51 6.94
CA SER A 90 -14.14 -4.43 8.04
C SER A 90 -13.50 -3.67 9.21
N ALA A 91 -13.26 -2.36 9.01
CA ALA A 91 -12.60 -1.44 9.93
C ALA A 91 -13.09 -0.01 9.67
N ASP A 92 -12.55 0.97 10.40
CA ASP A 92 -12.82 2.39 10.15
C ASP A 92 -12.42 2.74 8.69
N PRO A 93 -13.27 3.46 7.93
CA PRO A 93 -12.96 3.83 6.54
C PRO A 93 -11.65 4.63 6.37
N VAL A 94 -11.21 5.34 7.38
CA VAL A 94 -9.92 6.05 7.37
C VAL A 94 -8.76 5.07 7.23
N GLU A 95 -8.86 3.87 7.84
CA GLU A 95 -7.84 2.84 7.72
C GLU A 95 -7.70 2.30 6.29
N GLU A 96 -8.78 2.23 5.53
CA GLU A 96 -8.74 1.83 4.11
C GLU A 96 -7.88 2.81 3.28
N VAL A 97 -8.01 4.12 3.56
CA VAL A 97 -7.23 5.17 2.90
C VAL A 97 -5.76 5.08 3.30
N LYS A 98 -5.46 4.93 4.60
CA LYS A 98 -4.09 4.77 5.10
C LYS A 98 -3.39 3.57 4.47
N VAL A 99 -4.03 2.41 4.52
CA VAL A 99 -3.51 1.18 3.91
C VAL A 99 -3.28 1.34 2.40
N GLY A 100 -4.20 2.01 1.69
CA GLY A 100 -4.03 2.32 0.26
C GLY A 100 -2.79 3.16 -0.03
N PHE A 101 -2.56 4.22 0.75
CA PHE A 101 -1.35 5.04 0.63
C PHE A 101 -0.08 4.28 1.02
N ASP A 102 -0.13 3.42 2.04
CA ASP A 102 1.02 2.62 2.45
C ASP A 102 1.46 1.62 1.37
N MET A 103 0.50 1.00 0.68
CA MET A 103 0.79 0.18 -0.49
C MET A 103 1.47 0.99 -1.60
N LEU A 104 0.92 2.17 -1.95
CA LEU A 104 1.46 3.02 -3.00
C LEU A 104 2.86 3.56 -2.63
N LYS A 105 3.08 3.93 -1.37
CA LYS A 105 4.41 4.34 -0.85
C LYS A 105 5.41 3.19 -0.95
N SER A 106 5.01 1.99 -0.52
CA SER A 106 5.88 0.80 -0.55
C SER A 106 6.31 0.40 -1.95
N LEU A 107 5.51 0.73 -2.96
CA LEU A 107 5.81 0.50 -4.38
C LEU A 107 6.47 1.71 -5.07
N GLY A 108 6.71 2.81 -4.35
CA GLY A 108 7.27 4.04 -4.93
C GLY A 108 6.36 4.77 -5.92
N LEU A 109 5.06 4.45 -5.94
CA LEU A 109 4.08 5.03 -6.87
C LEU A 109 3.51 6.37 -6.38
N ARG A 110 3.47 6.57 -5.07
CA ARG A 110 3.04 7.84 -4.44
C ARG A 110 3.90 8.12 -3.22
N HIS A 111 4.17 9.38 -3.01
CA HIS A 111 4.91 9.88 -1.87
C HIS A 111 4.02 10.88 -1.12
N ARG A 112 3.44 10.45 -0.03
CA ARG A 112 2.64 11.31 0.87
C ARG A 112 2.90 10.90 2.30
N GLY A 113 3.13 11.90 3.15
CA GLY A 113 3.34 11.68 4.57
C GLY A 113 4.70 11.06 4.91
N VAL A 114 4.90 10.82 6.18
CA VAL A 114 6.15 10.30 6.71
C VAL A 114 6.26 8.79 6.43
N ASN A 115 7.41 8.39 5.93
CA ASN A 115 7.80 6.99 5.77
C ASN A 115 8.75 6.61 6.91
N VAL A 116 8.30 5.78 7.82
CA VAL A 116 9.12 5.32 8.96
C VAL A 116 9.81 4.02 8.59
N VAL A 117 11.14 4.06 8.58
CA VAL A 117 11.99 2.89 8.41
C VAL A 117 12.56 2.51 9.76
N SER A 118 12.33 1.31 10.24
CA SER A 118 12.81 0.87 11.55
C SER A 118 13.45 -0.51 11.52
N CYS A 119 14.44 -0.70 12.37
CA CYS A 119 15.01 -2.03 12.57
C CYS A 119 14.10 -2.89 13.47
N PRO A 120 14.11 -4.22 13.31
CA PRO A 120 13.48 -5.09 14.28
C PRO A 120 14.23 -5.00 15.63
N SER A 121 13.47 -5.02 16.71
CA SER A 121 14.04 -5.03 18.07
C SER A 121 14.99 -6.21 18.26
N CYS A 122 16.20 -5.95 18.75
CA CYS A 122 17.20 -6.99 19.00
C CYS A 122 18.01 -6.69 20.28
N ALA A 123 18.86 -7.64 20.69
CA ALA A 123 19.68 -7.50 21.90
C ALA A 123 20.68 -6.31 21.90
N ARG A 124 20.94 -5.72 20.74
CA ARG A 124 21.84 -4.55 20.58
C ARG A 124 21.12 -3.21 20.74
N GLN A 125 19.78 -3.21 20.85
CA GLN A 125 19.04 -1.96 21.01
C GLN A 125 19.41 -1.24 22.29
N GLN A 126 19.41 0.07 22.23
CA GLN A 126 19.78 0.97 23.34
C GLN A 126 18.58 1.77 23.85
N PHE A 127 17.47 1.68 23.16
CA PHE A 127 16.17 2.23 23.54
C PHE A 127 15.04 1.34 23.02
N ASP A 128 13.83 1.56 23.50
CA ASP A 128 12.63 0.82 23.07
C ASP A 128 12.19 1.27 21.66
N VAL A 129 12.69 0.59 20.64
CA VAL A 129 12.40 0.88 19.23
C VAL A 129 10.91 0.77 18.94
N ILE A 130 10.24 -0.28 19.43
CA ILE A 130 8.82 -0.54 19.13
C ILE A 130 7.96 0.62 19.63
N LYS A 131 8.15 1.00 20.91
CA LYS A 131 7.41 2.12 21.50
C LYS A 131 7.73 3.45 20.80
N THR A 132 8.98 3.66 20.41
CA THR A 132 9.41 4.89 19.75
C THR A 132 8.78 5.00 18.36
N VAL A 133 8.73 3.91 17.57
CA VAL A 133 8.06 3.86 16.27
C VAL A 133 6.60 4.24 16.42
N GLN A 134 5.86 3.60 17.33
CA GLN A 134 4.45 3.90 17.57
C GLN A 134 4.21 5.38 17.88
N ILE A 135 5.02 5.96 18.80
CA ILE A 135 4.89 7.37 19.18
C ILE A 135 5.16 8.30 17.98
N ILE A 136 6.15 7.96 17.15
CA ILE A 136 6.52 8.79 16.01
C ILE A 136 5.46 8.69 14.92
N GLU A 137 4.99 7.51 14.59
CA GLU A 137 3.90 7.31 13.63
C GLU A 137 2.65 8.09 14.05
N ASP A 138 2.21 7.96 15.31
CA ASP A 138 1.04 8.68 15.84
C ASP A 138 1.21 10.21 15.80
N ARG A 139 2.41 10.71 16.12
CA ARG A 139 2.68 12.15 16.15
C ARG A 139 2.88 12.78 14.79
N LEU A 140 3.33 12.02 13.82
CA LEU A 140 3.62 12.50 12.47
C LEU A 140 2.51 12.17 11.45
N ASP A 141 1.43 11.51 11.86
CA ASP A 141 0.29 11.12 11.00
C ASP A 141 -0.35 12.32 10.27
N HIS A 142 -0.25 13.52 10.84
CA HIS A 142 -0.79 14.76 10.26
C HIS A 142 0.12 15.41 9.21
N ILE A 143 1.34 14.90 9.01
CA ILE A 143 2.32 15.47 8.08
C ILE A 143 2.10 14.85 6.70
N ASP A 144 1.74 15.67 5.74
CA ASP A 144 1.52 15.25 4.35
C ASP A 144 2.78 15.33 3.46
N ILE A 145 3.82 16.02 3.93
CA ILE A 145 5.08 16.17 3.18
C ILE A 145 5.83 14.83 3.19
N PRO A 146 6.32 14.37 2.02
CA PRO A 146 7.11 13.14 1.97
C PRO A 146 8.45 13.31 2.67
N ILE A 147 8.59 12.67 3.82
CA ILE A 147 9.82 12.64 4.63
C ILE A 147 10.08 11.19 5.01
N THR A 148 11.33 10.75 4.93
CA THR A 148 11.76 9.44 5.42
C THR A 148 12.45 9.59 6.77
N VAL A 149 11.95 8.88 7.78
CA VAL A 149 12.50 8.87 9.14
C VAL A 149 13.01 7.47 9.46
N SER A 150 14.29 7.33 9.77
CA SER A 150 14.86 6.06 10.24
C SER A 150 14.93 6.00 11.77
N ILE A 151 14.51 4.85 12.33
CA ILE A 151 14.55 4.58 13.78
C ILE A 151 15.33 3.30 14.01
N ILE A 152 16.61 3.42 14.33
CA ILE A 152 17.53 2.30 14.44
C ILE A 152 18.07 2.20 15.86
N GLY A 153 17.74 1.12 16.56
CA GLY A 153 17.98 0.94 17.99
C GLY A 153 19.44 0.87 18.42
N CYS A 154 20.40 0.74 17.53
CA CYS A 154 21.81 0.56 17.90
C CYS A 154 22.77 1.47 17.13
N VAL A 155 23.92 1.76 17.72
CA VAL A 155 25.01 2.55 17.14
C VAL A 155 25.70 1.84 15.96
N VAL A 156 25.53 0.54 15.78
CA VAL A 156 26.25 -0.22 14.75
C VAL A 156 25.68 0.06 13.36
N ASN A 157 24.37 -0.09 13.20
CA ASN A 157 23.68 0.13 11.92
C ASN A 157 23.11 1.55 11.81
N GLY A 158 22.82 2.19 12.95
CA GLY A 158 22.14 3.47 13.02
C GLY A 158 22.75 4.57 12.17
N PRO A 159 24.04 4.88 12.29
CA PRO A 159 24.66 5.95 11.52
C PRO A 159 24.67 5.74 10.01
N GLY A 160 24.71 4.48 9.56
CA GLY A 160 24.61 4.15 8.12
C GLY A 160 23.23 4.42 7.57
N GLU A 161 22.21 3.85 8.21
CA GLU A 161 20.80 4.03 7.81
C GLU A 161 20.35 5.49 7.93
N ALA A 162 20.79 6.20 8.98
CA ALA A 162 20.44 7.60 9.19
C ALA A 162 20.91 8.54 8.07
N ARG A 163 22.00 8.19 7.38
CA ARG A 163 22.53 8.99 6.27
C ARG A 163 21.73 8.85 4.97
N GLU A 164 20.97 7.77 4.86
CA GLU A 164 20.16 7.46 3.67
C GLU A 164 18.70 7.96 3.84
N THR A 165 18.40 8.66 4.95
CA THR A 165 17.08 9.16 5.28
C THR A 165 17.12 10.65 5.61
N ASP A 166 15.99 11.34 5.54
CA ASP A 166 15.90 12.77 5.82
C ASP A 166 16.16 13.09 7.31
N ILE A 167 15.70 12.19 8.18
CA ILE A 167 15.92 12.28 9.64
C ILE A 167 16.23 10.88 10.17
N GLY A 168 17.31 10.75 10.94
CA GLY A 168 17.69 9.50 11.57
C GLY A 168 17.74 9.59 13.10
N LEU A 169 17.01 8.70 13.79
CA LEU A 169 17.11 8.49 15.24
C LEU A 169 17.84 7.17 15.49
N THR A 170 18.98 7.24 16.15
CA THR A 170 19.82 6.07 16.41
C THR A 170 20.18 5.92 17.88
N GLY A 171 20.55 4.71 18.30
CA GLY A 171 21.22 4.51 19.58
C GLY A 171 22.57 5.20 19.60
N GLY A 172 22.91 5.90 20.68
CA GLY A 172 24.17 6.64 20.85
C GLY A 172 25.10 6.06 21.91
N GLY A 173 24.75 4.94 22.52
CA GLY A 173 25.40 4.35 23.67
C GLY A 173 24.38 4.10 24.79
N LYS A 174 24.81 3.57 25.91
CA LYS A 174 23.92 3.20 27.01
C LYS A 174 23.15 4.42 27.54
N GLY A 175 21.84 4.48 27.25
CA GLY A 175 20.94 5.54 27.70
C GLY A 175 21.02 6.87 26.91
N THR A 176 21.65 6.87 25.74
CA THR A 176 21.73 8.03 24.85
C THR A 176 21.20 7.74 23.46
N HIS A 177 20.72 8.79 22.78
CA HIS A 177 20.27 8.75 21.40
C HIS A 177 21.05 9.76 20.56
N GLN A 178 21.15 9.52 19.26
CA GLN A 178 21.71 10.45 18.30
C GLN A 178 20.65 10.75 17.23
N ILE A 179 20.55 12.02 16.85
CA ILE A 179 19.69 12.48 15.77
C ILE A 179 20.60 12.98 14.64
N TYR A 180 20.31 12.56 13.44
CA TYR A 180 21.01 12.91 12.22
C TYR A 180 20.08 13.67 11.27
#